data_3cc8b0847174ffa1262fc9b08367f03a
#
_entry.id   3cc8b0847174ffa1262fc9b08367f03a
#
_cell.length_a   1.000
_cell.length_b   1.000
_cell.length_c   1.000
_cell.angle_alpha   90.00
_cell.angle_beta   90.00
_cell.angle_gamma   90.00
#
_symmetry.space_group_name_H-M   'P 1'
#
loop_
_entity.id
_entity.type
_entity.pdbx_description
1 polymer ?
#
loop_
_entity_poly.entity_id
_entity_poly.type
_entity_poly.pdbx_seq_one_letter_code
_entity_poly.pdbx_strand_id
1 'polypeptide(L)'
;MQNAETLVTQYLEAFNERDTDRRRELLEALYTPDCTYTDPHVDLRGAEQIGGFIEQTQERFPGVTFTLGGPIDADHNQARFQWPAGPADAPDSYVGFDVIVAEDGRIRNVYGFMDAAPAA
;
A
#
# COMPACT_ATOMS: atom_id res chain seq x y z
N MET A 1 -11.67 -13.78 -3.65
CA MET A 1 -11.77 -12.68 -2.67
C MET A 1 -12.84 -11.71 -3.11
N GLN A 2 -13.83 -11.49 -2.28
CA GLN A 2 -14.81 -10.44 -2.51
C GLN A 2 -14.18 -9.10 -2.16
N ASN A 3 -14.54 -8.04 -2.86
CA ASN A 3 -14.08 -6.67 -2.59
C ASN A 3 -12.57 -6.43 -2.78
N ALA A 4 -11.88 -7.26 -3.56
CA ALA A 4 -10.46 -7.07 -3.82
C ALA A 4 -10.18 -5.68 -4.41
N GLU A 5 -10.96 -5.26 -5.38
CA GLU A 5 -10.81 -3.95 -6.02
C GLU A 5 -11.00 -2.81 -5.01
N THR A 6 -12.00 -2.91 -4.15
CA THR A 6 -12.23 -1.90 -3.10
C THR A 6 -11.07 -1.83 -2.12
N LEU A 7 -10.59 -2.98 -1.64
CA LEU A 7 -9.46 -3.02 -0.70
C LEU A 7 -8.18 -2.46 -1.32
N VAL A 8 -7.89 -2.81 -2.57
CA VAL A 8 -6.70 -2.29 -3.27
C VAL A 8 -6.81 -0.78 -3.46
N THR A 9 -7.99 -0.29 -3.85
CA THR A 9 -8.22 1.15 -4.00
C THR A 9 -8.00 1.89 -2.68
N GLN A 10 -8.56 1.38 -1.59
CA GLN A 10 -8.37 1.96 -0.26
C GLN A 10 -6.93 1.90 0.21
N TYR A 11 -6.24 0.81 -0.10
CA TYR A 11 -4.83 0.64 0.20
C TYR A 11 -3.98 1.74 -0.45
N LEU A 12 -4.17 1.97 -1.74
CA LEU A 12 -3.45 3.01 -2.47
C LEU A 12 -3.86 4.41 -2.01
N GLU A 13 -5.14 4.61 -1.71
CA GLU A 13 -5.62 5.87 -1.16
C GLU A 13 -4.90 6.24 0.14
N ALA A 14 -4.72 5.27 1.03
CA ALA A 14 -4.03 5.49 2.30
C ALA A 14 -2.55 5.89 2.08
N PHE A 15 -1.87 5.26 1.10
CA PHE A 15 -0.49 5.63 0.78
C PHE A 15 -0.37 7.03 0.18
N ASN A 16 -1.42 7.52 -0.45
CA ASN A 16 -1.43 8.85 -1.06
C ASN A 16 -1.99 9.95 -0.16
N GLU A 17 -2.64 9.58 0.97
CA GLU A 17 -3.26 10.55 1.85
C GLU A 17 -2.22 11.31 2.65
N ARG A 18 -2.19 12.63 2.51
CA ARG A 18 -1.19 13.49 3.13
C ARG A 18 -1.63 14.08 4.47
N ASP A 19 -2.92 14.08 4.75
CA ASP A 19 -3.45 14.51 6.06
C ASP A 19 -3.26 13.38 7.06
N THR A 20 -2.49 13.64 8.11
CA THR A 20 -2.14 12.63 9.11
C THR A 20 -3.36 12.04 9.83
N ASP A 21 -4.32 12.88 10.19
CA ASP A 21 -5.52 12.42 10.91
C ASP A 21 -6.43 11.60 10.01
N ARG A 22 -6.64 12.06 8.77
CA ARG A 22 -7.44 11.32 7.79
C ARG A 22 -6.78 9.99 7.44
N ARG A 23 -5.47 9.98 7.26
CA ARG A 23 -4.74 8.73 6.98
C ARG A 23 -4.91 7.74 8.14
N ARG A 24 -4.82 8.20 9.39
CA ARG A 24 -5.03 7.34 10.56
C ARG A 24 -6.43 6.70 10.53
N GLU A 25 -7.45 7.48 10.24
CA GLU A 25 -8.82 6.97 10.11
C GLU A 25 -8.93 5.91 9.02
N LEU A 26 -8.34 6.17 7.85
CA LEU A 26 -8.33 5.23 6.74
C LEU A 26 -7.66 3.90 7.14
N LEU A 27 -6.50 3.98 7.77
CA LEU A 27 -5.74 2.79 8.16
C LEU A 27 -6.47 1.97 9.23
N GLU A 28 -7.06 2.62 10.21
CA GLU A 28 -7.82 1.94 11.26
C GLU A 28 -9.05 1.21 10.71
N ALA A 29 -9.69 1.78 9.69
CA ALA A 29 -10.84 1.16 9.04
C ALA A 29 -10.43 0.03 8.09
N LEU A 30 -9.27 0.15 7.45
CA LEU A 30 -8.80 -0.76 6.41
C LEU A 30 -8.13 -2.02 6.95
N TYR A 31 -7.35 -1.89 8.03
CA TYR A 31 -6.52 -2.97 8.55
C TYR A 31 -7.12 -3.63 9.78
N THR A 32 -6.81 -4.92 9.97
CA THR A 32 -7.13 -5.59 11.23
C THR A 32 -6.21 -5.09 12.34
N PRO A 33 -6.62 -5.22 13.62
CA PRO A 33 -5.76 -4.78 14.75
C PRO A 33 -4.39 -5.46 14.80
N ASP A 34 -4.30 -6.71 14.34
CA ASP A 34 -3.08 -7.51 14.35
C ASP A 34 -2.39 -7.57 12.99
N CYS A 35 -2.65 -6.59 12.14
CA CYS A 35 -2.10 -6.56 10.79
C CYS A 35 -0.58 -6.50 10.75
N THR A 36 -0.01 -7.00 9.64
CA THR A 36 1.41 -6.91 9.35
C THR A 36 1.64 -6.34 7.97
N TYR A 37 2.76 -5.67 7.80
CA TYR A 37 3.20 -5.11 6.52
C TYR A 37 4.68 -5.38 6.38
N THR A 38 5.06 -6.11 5.33
CA THR A 38 6.45 -6.49 5.08
C THR A 38 6.81 -6.13 3.65
N ASP A 39 7.90 -5.41 3.47
CA ASP A 39 8.47 -5.16 2.15
C ASP A 39 10.01 -5.20 2.26
N PRO A 40 10.77 -4.92 1.16
CA PRO A 40 12.23 -5.01 1.24
C PRO A 40 12.90 -4.07 2.24
N HIS A 41 12.21 -3.06 2.72
CA HIS A 41 12.77 -2.03 3.60
C HIS A 41 12.31 -2.15 5.05
N VAL A 42 11.10 -2.67 5.29
CA VAL A 42 10.47 -2.65 6.62
C VAL A 42 9.70 -3.92 6.91
N ASP A 43 9.52 -4.18 8.21
CA ASP A 43 8.67 -5.25 8.73
C ASP A 43 7.87 -4.66 9.90
N LEU A 44 6.60 -4.36 9.66
CA LEU A 44 5.78 -3.54 10.53
C LEU A 44 4.58 -4.32 11.08
N ARG A 45 4.10 -3.90 12.25
CA ARG A 45 2.91 -4.46 12.89
C ARG A 45 1.99 -3.33 13.33
N GLY A 46 0.72 -3.45 12.96
CA GLY A 46 -0.32 -2.52 13.36
C GLY A 46 -0.38 -1.26 12.53
N ALA A 47 -1.56 -0.65 12.52
CA ALA A 47 -1.85 0.52 11.69
C ALA A 47 -0.97 1.72 12.06
N GLU A 48 -0.60 1.88 13.33
CA GLU A 48 0.23 2.99 13.76
C GLU A 48 1.62 2.95 13.14
N GLN A 49 2.26 1.78 13.12
CA GLN A 49 3.57 1.63 12.49
C GLN A 49 3.48 1.82 10.98
N ILE A 50 2.42 1.31 10.36
CA ILE A 50 2.19 1.50 8.93
C ILE A 50 2.03 2.99 8.61
N GLY A 51 1.25 3.70 9.41
CA GLY A 51 1.05 5.15 9.24
C GLY A 51 2.35 5.95 9.33
N GLY A 52 3.19 5.61 10.30
CA GLY A 52 4.50 6.23 10.45
C GLY A 52 5.41 5.98 9.24
N PHE A 53 5.38 4.77 8.70
CA PHE A 53 6.13 4.44 7.50
C PHE A 53 5.64 5.22 6.28
N ILE A 54 4.33 5.33 6.10
CA ILE A 54 3.74 6.12 5.01
C ILE A 54 4.17 7.58 5.12
N GLU A 55 4.10 8.15 6.32
CA GLU A 55 4.50 9.53 6.55
C GLU A 55 5.97 9.75 6.17
N GLN A 56 6.86 8.88 6.61
CA GLN A 56 8.27 8.94 6.24
C GLN A 56 8.49 8.82 4.74
N THR A 57 7.73 7.94 4.09
CA THR A 57 7.80 7.75 2.63
C THR A 57 7.41 9.04 1.91
N GLN A 58 6.34 9.69 2.35
CA GLN A 58 5.88 10.95 1.75
C GLN A 58 6.89 12.08 1.95
N GLU A 59 7.54 12.15 3.11
CA GLU A 59 8.58 13.13 3.38
C GLU A 59 9.83 12.91 2.54
N ARG A 60 10.21 11.65 2.37
CA ARG A 60 11.40 11.26 1.62
C ARG A 60 11.25 11.41 0.11
N PHE A 61 10.03 11.21 -0.39
CA PHE A 61 9.71 11.23 -1.81
C PHE A 61 8.57 12.21 -2.08
N PRO A 62 8.77 13.52 -1.88
CA PRO A 62 7.71 14.50 -2.07
C PRO A 62 7.20 14.49 -3.51
N GLY A 63 5.89 14.61 -3.68
CA GLY A 63 5.27 14.63 -5.00
C GLY A 63 5.04 13.28 -5.65
N VAL A 64 5.46 12.19 -5.00
CA VAL A 64 5.24 10.82 -5.52
C VAL A 64 3.80 10.40 -5.23
N THR A 65 3.15 9.83 -6.25
CA THR A 65 1.80 9.26 -6.15
C THR A 65 1.87 7.78 -6.50
N PHE A 66 1.15 6.96 -5.75
CA PHE A 66 1.01 5.52 -5.97
C PHE A 66 -0.29 5.26 -6.73
N THR A 67 -0.23 4.47 -7.80
CA THR A 67 -1.40 4.15 -8.63
C THR A 67 -1.50 2.65 -8.87
N LEU A 68 -2.65 2.20 -9.38
CA LEU A 68 -2.80 0.81 -9.80
C LEU A 68 -2.23 0.62 -11.20
N GLY A 69 -1.32 -0.34 -11.35
CA GLY A 69 -0.56 -0.55 -12.57
C GLY A 69 -1.01 -1.71 -13.44
N GLY A 70 -2.25 -2.14 -13.34
CA GLY A 70 -2.74 -3.24 -14.16
C GLY A 70 -3.86 -4.00 -13.46
N PRO A 71 -4.18 -5.21 -13.92
CA PRO A 71 -5.26 -5.99 -13.34
C PRO A 71 -4.92 -6.45 -11.93
N ILE A 72 -5.96 -6.62 -11.13
CA ILE A 72 -5.87 -7.25 -9.81
C ILE A 72 -6.13 -8.73 -10.00
N ASP A 73 -5.20 -9.57 -9.51
CA ASP A 73 -5.34 -11.02 -9.55
C ASP A 73 -5.70 -11.48 -8.14
N ALA A 74 -6.88 -12.03 -7.98
CA ALA A 74 -7.42 -12.37 -6.67
C ALA A 74 -8.02 -13.76 -6.64
N ASP A 75 -7.74 -14.48 -5.56
CA ASP A 75 -8.37 -15.77 -5.27
C ASP A 75 -8.44 -15.96 -3.75
N HIS A 76 -9.40 -16.72 -3.29
CA HIS A 76 -9.62 -17.00 -1.86
C HIS A 76 -9.62 -15.70 -1.05
N ASN A 77 -8.68 -15.55 -0.12
CA ASN A 77 -8.57 -14.35 0.73
C ASN A 77 -7.34 -13.50 0.40
N GLN A 78 -6.79 -13.65 -0.80
CA GLN A 78 -5.60 -12.90 -1.22
C GLN A 78 -5.80 -12.21 -2.55
N ALA A 79 -5.06 -11.13 -2.76
CA ALA A 79 -5.04 -10.40 -4.02
C ALA A 79 -3.63 -9.89 -4.29
N ARG A 80 -3.23 -9.94 -5.57
CA ARG A 80 -1.95 -9.42 -6.03
C ARG A 80 -2.20 -8.28 -7.00
N PHE A 81 -1.41 -7.22 -6.90
CA PHE A 81 -1.50 -6.09 -7.81
C PHE A 81 -0.15 -5.40 -7.94
N GLN A 82 0.06 -4.78 -9.10
CA GLN A 82 1.24 -3.96 -9.37
C GLN A 82 0.91 -2.51 -9.09
N TRP A 83 1.87 -1.78 -8.53
CA TRP A 83 1.73 -0.34 -8.31
C TRP A 83 2.94 0.39 -8.88
N PRO A 84 2.76 1.26 -9.86
CA PRO A 84 3.73 2.27 -10.20
C PRO A 84 3.64 3.44 -9.24
N ALA A 85 4.77 4.09 -8.98
CA ALA A 85 4.82 5.29 -8.16
C ALA A 85 5.85 6.26 -8.71
N GLY A 86 5.52 7.54 -8.69
CA GLY A 86 6.41 8.57 -9.17
C GLY A 86 5.77 9.94 -9.16
N PRO A 87 6.57 10.98 -9.46
CA PRO A 87 6.04 12.33 -9.64
C PRO A 87 5.22 12.42 -10.92
N ALA A 88 4.49 13.53 -11.10
CA ALA A 88 3.58 13.70 -12.23
C ALA A 88 4.27 13.57 -13.59
N ASP A 89 5.53 13.97 -13.69
CA ASP A 89 6.30 13.90 -14.94
C ASP A 89 7.03 12.56 -15.16
N ALA A 90 7.02 11.67 -14.16
CA ALA A 90 7.61 10.34 -14.24
C ALA A 90 6.85 9.37 -13.32
N PRO A 91 5.56 9.08 -13.61
CA PRO A 91 4.67 8.38 -12.69
C PRO A 91 5.03 6.92 -12.45
N ASP A 92 5.90 6.33 -13.26
CA ASP A 92 6.35 4.94 -13.14
C ASP A 92 7.84 4.83 -12.79
N SER A 93 8.38 5.83 -12.08
CA SER A 93 9.78 5.82 -11.63
C SER A 93 10.09 4.63 -10.73
N TYR A 94 9.13 4.23 -9.91
CA TYR A 94 9.20 3.05 -9.06
C TYR A 94 8.08 2.11 -9.45
N VAL A 95 8.36 0.81 -9.47
CA VAL A 95 7.35 -0.20 -9.73
C VAL A 95 7.53 -1.33 -8.74
N GLY A 96 6.46 -1.67 -8.05
CA GLY A 96 6.43 -2.82 -7.17
C GLY A 96 5.15 -3.60 -7.34
N PHE A 97 5.05 -4.71 -6.63
CA PHE A 97 3.79 -5.40 -6.49
C PHE A 97 3.59 -5.84 -5.06
N ASP A 98 2.35 -5.89 -4.65
CA ASP A 98 1.98 -6.30 -3.31
C ASP A 98 0.99 -7.45 -3.38
N VAL A 99 1.07 -8.30 -2.36
CA VAL A 99 0.05 -9.29 -2.06
C VAL A 99 -0.62 -8.87 -0.77
N ILE A 100 -1.94 -8.74 -0.80
CA ILE A 100 -2.73 -8.49 0.40
C ILE A 100 -3.50 -9.74 0.78
N VAL A 101 -3.59 -10.01 2.08
CA VAL A 101 -4.39 -11.09 2.64
C VAL A 101 -5.47 -10.45 3.49
N ALA A 102 -6.74 -10.79 3.20
CA ALA A 102 -7.90 -10.20 3.87
C ALA A 102 -8.46 -11.14 4.93
N GLU A 103 -9.04 -10.54 5.96
CA GLU A 103 -9.78 -11.23 7.01
C GLU A 103 -10.95 -10.35 7.41
N ASP A 104 -12.17 -10.89 7.31
CA ASP A 104 -13.40 -10.19 7.68
C ASP A 104 -13.56 -8.82 7.00
N GLY A 105 -13.18 -8.72 5.73
CA GLY A 105 -13.33 -7.49 4.95
C GLY A 105 -12.25 -6.44 5.18
N ARG A 106 -11.20 -6.79 5.92
CA ARG A 106 -10.07 -5.90 6.20
C ARG A 106 -8.76 -6.56 5.78
N ILE A 107 -7.72 -5.76 5.63
CA ILE A 107 -6.39 -6.28 5.31
C ILE A 107 -5.71 -6.75 6.60
N ARG A 108 -5.30 -8.02 6.60
CA ARG A 108 -4.54 -8.59 7.71
C ARG A 108 -3.05 -8.58 7.45
N ASN A 109 -2.64 -8.88 6.23
CA ASN A 109 -1.22 -8.96 5.88
C ASN A 109 -0.98 -8.29 4.55
N VAL A 110 0.15 -7.61 4.44
CA VAL A 110 0.67 -7.10 3.17
C VAL A 110 2.08 -7.63 3.00
N TYR A 111 2.36 -8.18 1.81
CA TYR A 111 3.69 -8.65 1.41
C TYR A 111 4.07 -7.90 0.15
N GLY A 112 5.07 -7.03 0.25
CA GLY A 112 5.47 -6.17 -0.84
C GLY A 112 6.82 -6.53 -1.42
N PHE A 113 6.95 -6.27 -2.72
CA PHE A 113 8.16 -6.55 -3.49
C PHE A 113 8.45 -5.37 -4.41
N MET A 114 9.72 -5.15 -4.72
CA MET A 114 10.14 -4.07 -5.60
C MET A 114 10.64 -4.67 -6.91
N ASP A 115 10.02 -4.29 -8.04
CA ASP A 115 10.41 -4.75 -9.37
C ASP A 115 11.41 -3.81 -10.04
N ALA A 116 11.22 -2.50 -9.88
CA ALA A 116 12.09 -1.51 -10.49
C ALA A 116 12.14 -0.23 -9.66
N ALA A 117 13.31 0.39 -9.64
CA ALA A 117 13.55 1.69 -9.02
C ALA A 117 14.62 2.43 -9.81
N PRO A 118 14.66 3.78 -9.74
CA PRO A 118 15.72 4.55 -10.39
C PRO A 118 17.11 4.12 -9.88
N ALA A 119 18.09 4.18 -10.76
CA ALA A 119 19.46 3.97 -10.36
C ALA A 119 19.90 5.06 -9.39
N ALA A 120 20.61 4.69 -8.36
CA ALA A 120 21.09 5.62 -7.33
C ALA A 120 22.18 6.57 -7.88
#